data_0f83f345efe0e721f73455b390460509
#
_entry.id   0f83f345efe0e721f73455b390460509
#
_cell.length_a   1.000
_cell.length_b   1.000
_cell.length_c   1.000
_cell.angle_alpha   90.00
_cell.angle_beta   90.00
_cell.angle_gamma   90.00
#
_symmetry.space_group_name_H-M   'P 1'
#
loop_
_entity.id
_entity.type
_entity.pdbx_description
1 polymer ?
#
loop_
_entity_poly.entity_id
_entity_poly.type
_entity_poly.pdbx_seq_one_letter_code
_entity_poly.pdbx_strand_id
1 'polypeptide(L)'
;MSTEANTDEADVKTTASDEPESTAVEPESTAAEESDATEKGDEEPAEDSSPKVRGGVRRHVGAILLTVLLVISAGVAAWLYLSQYRPDQQVNADAQKVALEAAKSGTVALLSYAPESMEQDFTNAKSHLTGDFLNYYTQFTEQIVTPAVKEKQVKTSAAVVEAGVAEMHPDTATVLVFVNQTTVSKENPDGAFAASAVKVGLTKSDGHWLINKFDPV
;
A
#
# COMPACT_ATOMS: atom_id res chain seq x y z
N MET A 1 -26.06 -43.43 -44.37
CA MET A 1 -24.68 -43.87 -44.18
C MET A 1 -24.18 -43.03 -43.02
N SER A 2 -24.40 -43.45 -41.78
CA SER A 2 -23.56 -44.35 -40.98
C SER A 2 -22.21 -43.71 -40.77
N THR A 3 -21.87 -43.36 -39.64
CA THR A 3 -21.38 -43.95 -38.41
C THR A 3 -20.23 -43.03 -37.95
N GLU A 4 -19.81 -42.78 -36.78
CA GLU A 4 -19.95 -43.37 -35.46
C GLU A 4 -19.40 -42.38 -34.43
N ALA A 5 -19.91 -42.50 -33.27
CA ALA A 5 -19.47 -41.92 -32.03
C ALA A 5 -18.06 -42.42 -31.63
N ASN A 6 -17.30 -41.60 -30.92
CA ASN A 6 -16.40 -42.12 -29.92
C ASN A 6 -16.39 -41.23 -28.67
N THR A 7 -16.99 -41.78 -27.66
CA THR A 7 -16.91 -41.44 -26.27
C THR A 7 -15.58 -41.99 -25.74
N ASP A 8 -14.77 -41.20 -25.11
CA ASP A 8 -13.77 -41.72 -24.18
C ASP A 8 -13.82 -40.96 -22.85
N GLU A 9 -14.28 -41.70 -21.91
CA GLU A 9 -14.43 -41.45 -20.51
C GLU A 9 -13.18 -42.00 -19.82
N ALA A 10 -12.45 -41.19 -19.13
CA ALA A 10 -11.43 -41.64 -18.19
C ALA A 10 -11.40 -40.65 -17.03
N ASP A 11 -12.17 -40.92 -16.08
CA ASP A 11 -11.92 -41.52 -14.78
C ASP A 11 -10.96 -40.71 -13.86
N VAL A 12 -11.67 -40.12 -12.93
CA VAL A 12 -11.24 -39.46 -11.73
C VAL A 12 -10.49 -40.42 -10.82
N LYS A 13 -9.37 -40.01 -10.30
CA LYS A 13 -8.83 -40.59 -9.09
C LYS A 13 -8.55 -39.54 -8.04
N THR A 14 -9.55 -39.41 -7.21
CA THR A 14 -9.46 -38.89 -5.84
C THR A 14 -8.37 -39.63 -5.07
N THR A 15 -7.45 -38.91 -4.49
CA THR A 15 -6.72 -39.38 -3.30
C THR A 15 -6.67 -38.25 -2.29
N ALA A 16 -7.43 -38.49 -1.24
CA ALA A 16 -7.39 -37.76 0.02
C ALA A 16 -6.21 -38.32 0.86
N SER A 17 -5.89 -37.55 1.89
CA SER A 17 -5.03 -37.83 3.04
C SER A 17 -3.57 -37.43 2.90
N ASP A 18 -3.15 -36.43 3.62
CA ASP A 18 -2.57 -36.70 4.95
C ASP A 18 -2.32 -35.38 5.70
N GLU A 19 -2.91 -35.28 6.86
CA GLU A 19 -2.55 -34.36 7.91
C GLU A 19 -1.55 -35.08 8.83
N PRO A 20 -0.55 -34.45 9.38
CA PRO A 20 -0.18 -34.71 10.74
C PRO A 20 -0.21 -33.43 11.59
N GLU A 21 -1.15 -33.35 12.45
CA GLU A 21 -1.10 -33.44 13.92
C GLU A 21 0.16 -32.90 14.61
N SER A 22 -0.10 -31.78 15.30
CA SER A 22 0.23 -31.50 16.70
C SER A 22 1.54 -32.06 17.25
N THR A 23 2.38 -31.18 17.76
CA THR A 23 2.90 -31.37 19.12
C THR A 23 3.24 -30.03 19.76
N ALA A 24 2.39 -29.60 20.67
CA ALA A 24 2.72 -28.68 21.74
C ALA A 24 3.67 -29.37 22.72
N VAL A 25 4.74 -28.73 23.09
CA VAL A 25 5.51 -29.06 24.28
C VAL A 25 5.82 -27.75 25.02
N GLU A 26 5.06 -27.57 26.08
CA GLU A 26 5.47 -26.82 27.27
C GLU A 26 6.45 -27.69 28.10
N PRO A 27 7.38 -27.10 28.80
CA PRO A 27 7.63 -27.54 30.13
C PRO A 27 7.62 -26.41 31.16
N GLU A 28 6.81 -26.66 32.05
CA GLU A 28 6.65 -26.48 33.49
C GLU A 28 7.93 -26.11 34.28
N SER A 29 7.70 -25.12 35.11
CA SER A 29 8.16 -24.79 36.45
C SER A 29 8.85 -25.93 37.22
N THR A 30 9.96 -25.62 37.88
CA THR A 30 10.21 -26.15 39.22
C THR A 30 10.96 -25.12 40.07
N ALA A 31 10.34 -24.83 41.18
CA ALA A 31 10.82 -24.06 42.30
C ALA A 31 11.53 -24.99 43.33
N ALA A 32 12.07 -24.32 44.35
CA ALA A 32 12.48 -24.81 45.68
C ALA A 32 13.96 -25.23 45.79
N GLU A 33 14.68 -25.01 46.85
CA GLU A 33 14.50 -24.66 48.25
C GLU A 33 15.92 -24.39 48.78
N GLU A 34 16.11 -23.38 49.61
CA GLU A 34 16.30 -23.36 51.04
C GLU A 34 17.42 -24.24 51.64
N SER A 35 18.30 -23.58 52.38
CA SER A 35 18.83 -23.95 53.70
C SER A 35 20.05 -23.08 54.03
N ASP A 36 20.00 -22.21 54.95
CA ASP A 36 20.11 -22.21 56.40
C ASP A 36 21.51 -22.62 56.95
N ALA A 37 21.99 -21.81 57.81
CA ALA A 37 22.75 -21.99 59.06
C ALA A 37 23.94 -21.03 59.25
N THR A 38 23.75 -20.00 60.06
CA THR A 38 24.29 -19.74 61.40
C THR A 38 25.77 -20.04 61.62
N GLU A 39 26.60 -19.04 61.99
CA GLU A 39 27.16 -18.95 63.31
C GLU A 39 27.93 -17.66 63.61
N LYS A 40 27.82 -17.25 64.84
CA LYS A 40 28.27 -16.14 65.62
C LYS A 40 29.78 -15.98 65.70
N GLY A 41 30.18 -14.71 65.91
CA GLY A 41 31.47 -14.33 66.49
C GLY A 41 31.52 -12.87 66.83
N ASP A 42 31.35 -12.55 68.09
CA ASP A 42 31.54 -11.26 68.75
C ASP A 42 32.98 -10.79 68.58
N GLU A 43 33.16 -9.50 68.42
CA GLU A 43 34.01 -8.60 69.24
C GLU A 43 34.03 -7.17 68.71
N GLU A 44 33.61 -6.23 69.55
CA GLU A 44 33.83 -4.81 69.51
C GLU A 44 35.07 -4.49 70.39
N PRO A 45 35.65 -3.27 70.48
CA PRO A 45 35.49 -1.99 69.66
C PRO A 45 36.82 -1.32 69.30
N ALA A 46 36.81 -0.36 68.43
CA ALA A 46 37.65 0.86 68.53
C ALA A 46 37.14 2.01 67.65
N GLU A 47 36.90 3.12 68.27
CA GLU A 47 36.62 4.41 67.68
C GLU A 47 37.74 4.85 66.75
N ASP A 48 37.39 5.38 65.56
CA ASP A 48 38.07 6.55 65.04
C ASP A 48 37.18 7.35 64.09
N SER A 49 37.08 8.61 64.39
CA SER A 49 36.36 9.67 63.76
C SER A 49 36.93 10.02 62.41
N SER A 50 36.12 10.01 61.37
CA SER A 50 36.36 10.86 60.19
C SER A 50 35.12 11.04 59.31
N PRO A 51 35.03 12.11 58.51
CA PRO A 51 33.78 12.83 58.31
C PRO A 51 32.91 12.24 57.22
N LYS A 52 31.62 12.21 57.48
CA LYS A 52 30.55 11.94 56.52
C LYS A 52 30.50 12.97 55.38
N VAL A 53 31.18 12.72 54.29
CA VAL A 53 30.96 13.39 53.01
C VAL A 53 30.68 12.33 51.93
N ARG A 54 29.62 11.57 52.07
CA ARG A 54 29.20 10.59 51.06
C ARG A 54 27.71 10.58 50.71
N GLY A 55 26.95 11.61 51.16
CA GLY A 55 25.49 11.69 50.91
C GLY A 55 25.09 12.45 49.66
N GLY A 56 25.94 13.38 49.18
CA GLY A 56 25.58 14.30 48.08
C GLY A 56 25.70 13.72 46.68
N VAL A 57 26.75 12.96 46.44
CA VAL A 57 27.05 12.46 45.08
C VAL A 57 26.05 11.40 44.60
N ARG A 58 25.62 10.51 45.48
CA ARG A 58 24.62 9.44 45.12
C ARG A 58 23.27 10.03 44.76
N ARG A 59 22.86 11.15 45.32
CA ARG A 59 21.58 11.83 45.07
C ARG A 59 21.58 12.52 43.70
N HIS A 60 22.73 13.05 43.28
CA HIS A 60 22.90 13.68 41.96
C HIS A 60 23.08 12.66 40.86
N VAL A 61 23.74 11.52 41.12
CA VAL A 61 23.87 10.42 40.13
C VAL A 61 22.52 9.86 39.78
N GLY A 62 21.60 9.66 40.75
CA GLY A 62 20.23 9.23 40.45
C GLY A 62 19.46 10.22 39.60
N ALA A 63 19.59 11.51 39.89
CA ALA A 63 18.94 12.58 39.08
C ALA A 63 19.51 12.64 37.64
N ILE A 64 20.83 12.49 37.48
CA ILE A 64 21.48 12.48 36.18
C ILE A 64 21.04 11.25 35.36
N LEU A 65 21.00 10.07 35.96
CA LEU A 65 20.52 8.84 35.31
C LEU A 65 19.05 8.99 34.84
N LEU A 66 18.21 9.62 35.68
CA LEU A 66 16.80 9.83 35.34
C LEU A 66 16.62 10.82 34.19
N THR A 67 17.40 11.93 34.19
CA THR A 67 17.40 12.88 33.07
C THR A 67 17.92 12.28 31.78
N VAL A 68 18.98 11.48 31.82
CA VAL A 68 19.51 10.76 30.63
C VAL A 68 18.48 9.78 30.10
N LEU A 69 17.84 9.01 30.98
CA LEU A 69 16.77 8.07 30.56
C LEU A 69 15.58 8.80 29.91
N LEU A 70 15.20 9.96 30.45
CA LEU A 70 14.12 10.78 29.90
C LEU A 70 14.48 11.34 28.53
N VAL A 71 15.72 11.83 28.34
CA VAL A 71 16.19 12.31 27.04
C VAL A 71 16.24 11.20 26.00
N ILE A 72 16.71 10.01 26.38
CA ILE A 72 16.73 8.82 25.49
C ILE A 72 15.29 8.43 25.13
N SER A 73 14.39 8.38 26.10
CA SER A 73 12.97 8.06 25.87
C SER A 73 12.29 9.08 24.94
N ALA A 74 12.54 10.38 25.16
CA ALA A 74 12.03 11.42 24.28
C ALA A 74 12.61 11.33 22.87
N GLY A 75 13.91 11.01 22.74
CA GLY A 75 14.56 10.79 21.44
C GLY A 75 13.98 9.59 20.69
N VAL A 76 13.76 8.47 21.38
CA VAL A 76 13.12 7.28 20.80
C VAL A 76 11.67 7.57 20.40
N ALA A 77 10.91 8.26 21.25
CA ALA A 77 9.54 8.65 20.94
C ALA A 77 9.47 9.59 19.72
N ALA A 78 10.35 10.57 19.64
CA ALA A 78 10.45 11.48 18.49
C ALA A 78 10.86 10.72 17.22
N TRP A 79 11.81 9.80 17.32
CA TRP A 79 12.23 8.96 16.19
C TRP A 79 11.11 8.05 15.71
N LEU A 80 10.38 7.37 16.60
CA LEU A 80 9.21 6.55 16.25
C LEU A 80 8.10 7.38 15.63
N TYR A 81 7.84 8.58 16.16
CA TYR A 81 6.83 9.49 15.59
C TYR A 81 7.19 9.92 14.17
N LEU A 82 8.44 10.29 13.92
CA LEU A 82 8.88 10.76 12.61
C LEU A 82 9.04 9.63 11.58
N SER A 83 9.47 8.45 12.02
CA SER A 83 9.78 7.33 11.11
C SER A 83 8.59 6.39 10.86
N GLN A 84 7.64 6.31 11.77
CA GLN A 84 6.56 5.34 11.69
C GLN A 84 5.17 6.01 11.65
N TYR A 85 4.88 6.93 12.56
CA TYR A 85 3.55 7.51 12.66
C TYR A 85 3.20 8.44 11.49
N ARG A 86 4.15 9.24 10.98
CA ARG A 86 3.92 10.11 9.81
C ARG A 86 3.69 9.35 8.51
N PRO A 87 4.52 8.34 8.15
CA PRO A 87 4.27 7.51 6.97
C PRO A 87 2.94 6.78 7.03
N ASP A 88 2.57 6.23 8.19
CA ASP A 88 1.31 5.50 8.37
C ASP A 88 0.08 6.39 8.13
N GLN A 89 0.13 7.67 8.50
CA GLN A 89 -0.93 8.63 8.21
C GLN A 89 -1.07 8.94 6.71
N GLN A 90 0.01 8.87 5.97
CA GLN A 90 0.01 9.16 4.53
C GLN A 90 -0.46 7.98 3.67
N VAL A 91 -0.48 6.78 4.24
CA VAL A 91 -0.93 5.55 3.57
C VAL A 91 -2.19 4.94 4.22
N ASN A 92 -2.84 5.69 5.11
CA ASN A 92 -4.06 5.24 5.78
C ASN A 92 -5.24 5.07 4.79
N ALA A 93 -6.35 4.53 5.29
CA ALA A 93 -7.54 4.25 4.49
C ALA A 93 -8.12 5.49 3.78
N ASP A 94 -8.00 6.68 4.36
CA ASP A 94 -8.49 7.91 3.74
C ASP A 94 -7.57 8.37 2.60
N ALA A 95 -6.25 8.27 2.76
CA ALA A 95 -5.29 8.53 1.69
C ALA A 95 -5.48 7.54 0.53
N GLN A 96 -5.71 6.25 0.83
CA GLN A 96 -6.02 5.24 -0.19
C GLN A 96 -7.28 5.56 -0.97
N LYS A 97 -8.35 6.04 -0.32
CA LYS A 97 -9.57 6.47 -1.01
C LYS A 97 -9.31 7.60 -1.99
N VAL A 98 -8.51 8.60 -1.59
CA VAL A 98 -8.18 9.74 -2.48
C VAL A 98 -7.40 9.27 -3.71
N ALA A 99 -6.39 8.41 -3.52
CA ALA A 99 -5.64 7.84 -4.64
C ALA A 99 -6.53 6.97 -5.55
N LEU A 100 -7.42 6.16 -4.95
CA LEU A 100 -8.36 5.31 -5.67
C LEU A 100 -9.32 6.15 -6.53
N GLU A 101 -9.90 7.21 -5.98
CA GLU A 101 -10.79 8.11 -6.74
C GLU A 101 -10.05 8.86 -7.84
N ALA A 102 -8.80 9.28 -7.62
CA ALA A 102 -7.96 9.88 -8.65
C ALA A 102 -7.68 8.89 -9.81
N ALA A 103 -7.37 7.62 -9.48
CA ALA A 103 -7.20 6.58 -10.50
C ALA A 103 -8.47 6.33 -11.30
N LYS A 104 -9.61 6.21 -10.64
CA LYS A 104 -10.92 5.98 -11.29
C LYS A 104 -11.31 7.14 -12.19
N SER A 105 -11.31 8.36 -11.66
CA SER A 105 -11.70 9.56 -12.42
C SER A 105 -10.76 9.81 -13.60
N GLY A 106 -9.45 9.67 -13.38
CA GLY A 106 -8.46 9.78 -14.44
C GLY A 106 -8.64 8.71 -15.52
N THR A 107 -8.86 7.43 -15.14
CA THR A 107 -9.11 6.35 -16.11
C THR A 107 -10.33 6.63 -16.97
N VAL A 108 -11.44 7.07 -16.37
CA VAL A 108 -12.65 7.45 -17.13
C VAL A 108 -12.35 8.62 -18.09
N ALA A 109 -11.66 9.64 -17.60
CA ALA A 109 -11.31 10.81 -18.42
C ALA A 109 -10.39 10.45 -19.60
N LEU A 110 -9.41 9.55 -19.39
CA LEU A 110 -8.50 9.11 -20.45
C LEU A 110 -9.19 8.32 -21.56
N LEU A 111 -10.19 7.54 -21.21
CA LEU A 111 -10.83 6.56 -22.09
C LEU A 111 -12.20 7.01 -22.60
N SER A 112 -12.68 8.20 -22.23
CA SER A 112 -13.97 8.72 -22.65
C SER A 112 -13.79 10.01 -23.46
N TYR A 113 -14.24 10.00 -24.70
CA TYR A 113 -14.25 11.18 -25.57
C TYR A 113 -15.30 11.03 -26.68
N ALA A 114 -15.73 12.17 -27.21
CA ALA A 114 -16.68 12.22 -28.31
C ALA A 114 -16.28 13.31 -29.33
N PRO A 115 -16.71 13.17 -30.61
CA PRO A 115 -16.37 14.16 -31.65
C PRO A 115 -16.77 15.59 -31.29
N GLU A 116 -17.89 15.74 -30.59
CA GLU A 116 -18.47 17.04 -30.23
C GLU A 116 -17.71 17.76 -29.11
N SER A 117 -17.08 17.00 -28.20
CA SER A 117 -16.39 17.47 -26.97
C SER A 117 -14.91 17.17 -26.93
N MET A 118 -14.35 16.65 -28.02
CA MET A 118 -13.00 16.06 -28.07
C MET A 118 -11.90 16.94 -27.47
N GLU A 119 -11.88 18.26 -27.80
CA GLU A 119 -10.84 19.15 -27.29
C GLU A 119 -10.96 19.37 -25.78
N GLN A 120 -12.19 19.45 -25.27
CA GLN A 120 -12.47 19.57 -23.84
C GLN A 120 -12.17 18.27 -23.12
N ASP A 121 -12.55 17.12 -23.71
CA ASP A 121 -12.32 15.79 -23.13
C ASP A 121 -10.82 15.53 -23.00
N PHE A 122 -10.03 15.81 -24.02
CA PHE A 122 -8.57 15.65 -23.96
C PHE A 122 -7.91 16.63 -23.00
N THR A 123 -8.42 17.87 -22.89
CA THR A 123 -7.93 18.83 -21.90
C THR A 123 -8.21 18.34 -20.49
N ASN A 124 -9.41 17.84 -20.24
CA ASN A 124 -9.76 17.22 -18.97
C ASN A 124 -8.89 15.99 -18.68
N ALA A 125 -8.72 15.08 -19.63
CA ALA A 125 -7.85 13.91 -19.48
C ALA A 125 -6.41 14.32 -19.09
N LYS A 126 -5.82 15.27 -19.82
CA LYS A 126 -4.46 15.78 -19.54
C LYS A 126 -4.32 16.36 -18.14
N SER A 127 -5.36 16.94 -17.56
CA SER A 127 -5.34 17.47 -16.19
C SER A 127 -5.17 16.40 -15.10
N HIS A 128 -5.44 15.13 -15.42
CA HIS A 128 -5.21 13.99 -14.53
C HIS A 128 -3.82 13.36 -14.69
N LEU A 129 -2.99 13.85 -15.61
CA LEU A 129 -1.72 13.23 -16.00
C LEU A 129 -0.52 14.06 -15.56
N THR A 130 0.63 13.38 -15.46
CA THR A 130 1.91 14.04 -15.19
C THR A 130 3.08 13.29 -15.83
N GLY A 131 4.24 13.94 -15.86
CA GLY A 131 5.51 13.36 -16.30
C GLY A 131 5.50 12.90 -17.77
N ASP A 132 6.24 11.84 -18.05
CA ASP A 132 6.40 11.31 -19.40
C ASP A 132 5.11 10.77 -19.98
N PHE A 133 4.20 10.30 -19.14
CA PHE A 133 2.90 9.80 -19.60
C PHE A 133 2.00 10.93 -20.13
N LEU A 134 2.04 12.11 -19.54
CA LEU A 134 1.36 13.29 -20.07
C LEU A 134 1.88 13.66 -21.47
N ASN A 135 3.21 13.61 -21.66
CA ASN A 135 3.83 13.90 -22.96
C ASN A 135 3.43 12.85 -24.01
N TYR A 136 3.49 11.57 -23.64
CA TYR A 136 3.06 10.48 -24.50
C TYR A 136 1.59 10.58 -24.88
N TYR A 137 0.70 10.77 -23.91
CA TYR A 137 -0.74 10.90 -24.15
C TYR A 137 -1.07 12.08 -25.04
N THR A 138 -0.38 13.21 -24.84
CA THR A 138 -0.56 14.40 -25.68
C THR A 138 -0.22 14.10 -27.14
N GLN A 139 0.94 13.51 -27.39
CA GLN A 139 1.35 13.17 -28.77
C GLN A 139 0.42 12.12 -29.38
N PHE A 140 0.06 11.09 -28.62
CA PHE A 140 -0.83 10.05 -29.10
C PHE A 140 -2.23 10.57 -29.47
N THR A 141 -2.81 11.42 -28.61
CA THR A 141 -4.12 12.03 -28.90
C THR A 141 -4.10 12.97 -30.08
N GLU A 142 -3.05 13.76 -30.26
CA GLU A 142 -2.92 14.70 -31.37
C GLU A 142 -2.64 14.01 -32.71
N GLN A 143 -1.77 13.01 -32.71
CA GLN A 143 -1.32 12.39 -33.96
C GLN A 143 -2.21 11.22 -34.42
N ILE A 144 -2.83 10.50 -33.51
CA ILE A 144 -3.56 9.26 -33.81
C ILE A 144 -5.04 9.39 -33.52
N VAL A 145 -5.40 9.81 -32.28
CA VAL A 145 -6.82 9.77 -31.87
C VAL A 145 -7.61 10.88 -32.54
N THR A 146 -7.11 12.10 -32.57
CA THR A 146 -7.79 13.26 -33.15
C THR A 146 -8.18 13.04 -34.63
N PRO A 147 -7.28 12.58 -35.54
CA PRO A 147 -7.66 12.25 -36.91
C PRO A 147 -8.74 11.18 -36.97
N ALA A 148 -8.60 10.08 -36.22
CA ALA A 148 -9.56 8.99 -36.18
C ALA A 148 -10.95 9.44 -35.71
N VAL A 149 -11.00 10.26 -34.66
CA VAL A 149 -12.25 10.83 -34.15
C VAL A 149 -12.93 11.69 -35.18
N LYS A 150 -12.19 12.56 -35.86
CA LYS A 150 -12.75 13.45 -36.90
C LYS A 150 -13.23 12.71 -38.14
N GLU A 151 -12.46 11.76 -38.64
CA GLU A 151 -12.78 11.04 -39.88
C GLU A 151 -13.86 9.98 -39.66
N LYS A 152 -13.71 9.16 -38.61
CA LYS A 152 -14.58 8.01 -38.38
C LYS A 152 -15.70 8.29 -37.36
N GLN A 153 -15.75 9.51 -36.81
CA GLN A 153 -16.71 9.92 -35.78
C GLN A 153 -16.69 8.92 -34.58
N VAL A 154 -15.49 8.60 -34.12
CA VAL A 154 -15.31 7.68 -33.00
C VAL A 154 -15.76 8.34 -31.71
N LYS A 155 -16.64 7.68 -30.99
CA LYS A 155 -17.06 8.02 -29.64
C LYS A 155 -16.75 6.85 -28.72
N THR A 156 -16.07 7.14 -27.63
CA THR A 156 -15.72 6.14 -26.61
C THR A 156 -16.25 6.58 -25.26
N SER A 157 -16.82 5.63 -24.54
CA SER A 157 -17.28 5.82 -23.15
C SER A 157 -16.76 4.70 -22.30
N ALA A 158 -16.10 5.05 -21.20
CA ALA A 158 -15.54 4.10 -20.23
C ALA A 158 -16.26 4.22 -18.89
N ALA A 159 -16.45 3.10 -18.23
CA ALA A 159 -16.99 3.01 -16.88
C ALA A 159 -16.11 2.08 -16.05
N VAL A 160 -15.66 2.54 -14.89
CA VAL A 160 -14.95 1.71 -13.93
C VAL A 160 -15.95 0.80 -13.23
N VAL A 161 -15.70 -0.50 -13.30
CA VAL A 161 -16.53 -1.54 -12.67
C VAL A 161 -16.08 -1.77 -11.24
N GLU A 162 -14.75 -1.92 -11.07
CA GLU A 162 -14.12 -2.16 -9.78
C GLU A 162 -12.71 -1.58 -9.80
N ALA A 163 -12.18 -1.20 -8.65
CA ALA A 163 -10.80 -0.77 -8.51
C ALA A 163 -10.26 -1.04 -7.10
N GLY A 164 -9.00 -1.37 -7.00
CA GLY A 164 -8.32 -1.63 -5.73
C GLY A 164 -6.90 -1.10 -5.71
N VAL A 165 -6.47 -0.61 -4.56
CA VAL A 165 -5.08 -0.18 -4.35
C VAL A 165 -4.21 -1.43 -4.22
N ALA A 166 -3.25 -1.60 -5.12
CA ALA A 166 -2.29 -2.69 -5.10
C ALA A 166 -1.05 -2.34 -4.27
N GLU A 167 -0.63 -1.07 -4.34
CA GLU A 167 0.53 -0.55 -3.61
C GLU A 167 0.28 0.89 -3.22
N MET A 168 0.74 1.31 -2.03
CA MET A 168 0.60 2.67 -1.55
C MET A 168 1.84 3.10 -0.78
N HIS A 169 2.42 4.23 -1.19
CA HIS A 169 3.49 4.94 -0.52
C HIS A 169 3.07 6.41 -0.31
N PRO A 170 3.81 7.20 0.47
CA PRO A 170 3.46 8.59 0.73
C PRO A 170 3.21 9.45 -0.51
N ASP A 171 4.00 9.24 -1.57
CA ASP A 171 3.97 10.06 -2.79
C ASP A 171 3.73 9.25 -4.07
N THR A 172 3.58 7.93 -3.98
CA THR A 172 3.30 7.06 -5.12
C THR A 172 2.26 6.01 -4.76
N ALA A 173 1.43 5.62 -5.73
CA ALA A 173 0.48 4.53 -5.56
C ALA A 173 0.32 3.74 -6.86
N THR A 174 -0.04 2.48 -6.74
CA THR A 174 -0.44 1.62 -7.86
C THR A 174 -1.86 1.14 -7.60
N VAL A 175 -2.75 1.39 -8.55
CA VAL A 175 -4.16 1.01 -8.50
C VAL A 175 -4.45 0.06 -9.65
N LEU A 176 -5.10 -1.06 -9.37
CA LEU A 176 -5.67 -1.93 -10.39
C LEU A 176 -7.11 -1.49 -10.66
N VAL A 177 -7.43 -1.21 -11.91
CA VAL A 177 -8.74 -0.70 -12.33
C VAL A 177 -9.32 -1.66 -13.37
N PHE A 178 -10.54 -2.14 -13.12
CA PHE A 178 -11.33 -2.89 -14.08
C PHE A 178 -12.30 -1.94 -14.77
N VAL A 179 -12.23 -1.89 -16.09
CA VAL A 179 -12.98 -0.92 -16.89
C VAL A 179 -13.74 -1.60 -18.00
N ASN A 180 -14.99 -1.22 -18.17
CA ASN A 180 -15.80 -1.51 -19.34
C ASN A 180 -15.79 -0.30 -20.26
N GLN A 181 -15.59 -0.55 -21.55
CA GLN A 181 -15.51 0.49 -22.56
C GLN A 181 -16.42 0.15 -23.73
N THR A 182 -17.18 1.12 -24.18
CA THR A 182 -17.99 1.04 -25.40
C THR A 182 -17.48 2.04 -26.43
N THR A 183 -17.19 1.58 -27.62
CA THR A 183 -16.72 2.41 -28.72
C THR A 183 -17.70 2.31 -29.89
N VAL A 184 -18.20 3.46 -30.34
CA VAL A 184 -19.10 3.59 -31.49
C VAL A 184 -18.39 4.42 -32.57
N SER A 185 -18.61 4.11 -33.84
CA SER A 185 -18.08 4.87 -34.98
C SER A 185 -19.04 4.81 -36.17
N LYS A 186 -18.77 5.59 -37.22
CA LYS A 186 -19.51 5.47 -38.48
C LYS A 186 -19.44 4.09 -39.09
N GLU A 187 -18.31 3.40 -38.93
CA GLU A 187 -18.08 2.05 -39.47
C GLU A 187 -18.74 0.98 -38.61
N ASN A 188 -18.94 1.24 -37.31
CA ASN A 188 -19.59 0.34 -36.36
C ASN A 188 -20.60 1.10 -35.49
N PRO A 189 -21.80 1.40 -36.01
CA PRO A 189 -22.81 2.17 -35.29
C PRO A 189 -23.45 1.40 -34.12
N ASP A 190 -23.42 0.06 -34.15
CA ASP A 190 -23.91 -0.80 -33.07
C ASP A 190 -22.95 -0.82 -31.88
N GLY A 191 -21.72 -0.36 -32.09
CA GLY A 191 -20.68 -0.27 -31.09
C GLY A 191 -19.93 -1.56 -30.85
N ALA A 192 -18.73 -1.42 -30.27
CA ALA A 192 -17.93 -2.52 -29.75
C ALA A 192 -17.78 -2.37 -28.23
N PHE A 193 -18.00 -3.44 -27.51
CA PHE A 193 -17.78 -3.52 -26.08
C PHE A 193 -16.46 -4.21 -25.77
N ALA A 194 -15.70 -3.65 -24.83
CA ALA A 194 -14.48 -4.25 -24.33
C ALA A 194 -14.45 -4.15 -22.80
N ALA A 195 -14.04 -5.22 -22.15
CA ALA A 195 -13.70 -5.22 -20.73
C ALA A 195 -12.20 -5.45 -20.60
N SER A 196 -11.54 -4.65 -19.76
CA SER A 196 -10.09 -4.74 -19.54
C SER A 196 -9.72 -4.44 -18.10
N ALA A 197 -8.51 -4.86 -17.75
CA ALA A 197 -7.87 -4.48 -16.50
C ALA A 197 -6.64 -3.62 -16.79
N VAL A 198 -6.44 -2.59 -16.01
CA VAL A 198 -5.34 -1.63 -16.19
C VAL A 198 -4.65 -1.38 -14.85
N LYS A 199 -3.33 -1.41 -14.87
CA LYS A 199 -2.49 -0.97 -13.76
C LYS A 199 -2.20 0.51 -13.92
N VAL A 200 -2.74 1.32 -13.02
CA VAL A 200 -2.60 2.78 -13.01
C VAL A 200 -1.57 3.16 -11.96
N GLY A 201 -0.44 3.71 -12.41
CA GLY A 201 0.57 4.32 -11.55
C GLY A 201 0.22 5.77 -11.28
N LEU A 202 0.28 6.15 -10.01
CA LEU A 202 0.01 7.49 -9.54
C LEU A 202 1.23 8.08 -8.85
N THR A 203 1.42 9.37 -9.01
CA THR A 203 2.38 10.15 -8.21
C THR A 203 1.71 11.39 -7.66
N LYS A 204 2.13 11.82 -6.48
CA LYS A 204 1.60 13.00 -5.83
C LYS A 204 2.39 14.22 -6.27
N SER A 205 1.71 15.21 -6.85
CA SER A 205 2.28 16.49 -7.25
C SER A 205 1.43 17.61 -6.68
N ASP A 206 2.03 18.53 -5.96
CA ASP A 206 1.36 19.68 -5.32
C ASP A 206 0.12 19.28 -4.49
N GLY A 207 0.22 18.11 -3.82
CA GLY A 207 -0.87 17.57 -2.99
C GLY A 207 -1.96 16.80 -3.75
N HIS A 208 -1.89 16.73 -5.07
CA HIS A 208 -2.84 16.01 -5.94
C HIS A 208 -2.24 14.72 -6.49
N TRP A 209 -3.05 13.67 -6.57
CA TRP A 209 -2.67 12.43 -7.22
C TRP A 209 -2.88 12.52 -8.72
N LEU A 210 -1.80 12.34 -9.49
CA LEU A 210 -1.80 12.38 -10.95
C LEU A 210 -1.27 11.07 -11.52
N ILE A 211 -1.80 10.64 -12.66
CA ILE A 211 -1.40 9.42 -13.35
C ILE A 211 -0.08 9.67 -14.08
N ASN A 212 0.92 8.87 -13.76
CA ASN A 212 2.23 8.87 -14.42
C ASN A 212 2.47 7.59 -15.24
N LYS A 213 1.59 6.60 -15.12
CA LYS A 213 1.70 5.33 -15.82
C LYS A 213 0.33 4.67 -16.01
N PHE A 214 0.12 4.02 -17.17
CA PHE A 214 -1.15 3.40 -17.53
C PHE A 214 -0.88 2.16 -18.40
N ASP A 215 -0.82 0.99 -17.76
CA ASP A 215 -0.43 -0.27 -18.39
C ASP A 215 -1.61 -1.25 -18.40
N PRO A 216 -1.98 -1.82 -19.56
CA PRO A 216 -2.91 -2.95 -19.61
C PRO A 216 -2.30 -4.18 -18.90
N VAL A 217 -3.17 -4.99 -18.27
CA VAL A 217 -2.80 -6.21 -17.53
C VAL A 217 -3.24 -7.42 -18.30
#